data_235f38a6f933600015e2ab906398a7b3
#
_entry.id   235f38a6f933600015e2ab906398a7b3
#
_cell.length_a   1.000
_cell.length_b   1.000
_cell.length_c   1.000
_cell.angle_alpha   90.00
_cell.angle_beta   90.00
_cell.angle_gamma   90.00
#
_symmetry.space_group_name_H-M   'P 1'
#
loop_
_entity.id
_entity.type
_entity.pdbx_description
1 polymer ?
#
loop_
_entity_poly.entity_id
_entity_poly.type
_entity_poly.pdbx_seq_one_letter_code
_entity_poly.pdbx_strand_id
1 'polypeptide(L)'
;MNHTFRIVALCAVVMSYTAGSAAVAQQTTHVLPKQFGKWVLGDGPADEPKLVFANNPVLQEAGVKNVELERYSDGKKWLRIWLEEYRDPSSAYEAYTSSLDPKLNASTVGPLTAAGDDKLVALVGNRLVRILWIRNATDGDLKLLLDSVKEKADRTPLPPVRSYLPEEGLIQGTQRYALGPAGFAAALTSLNERKFAPITPEIGFATGAEAMLASYQSERNKSQDLLIIDYPTPQIAEQRLHHIQRVLSANPGLAGATVERKASLLSLVLSPVSAEAAAKLRDEIHYETSVTWNEPSQTLTDPPWLLVVKGIFVGTLAFCGIAIVMGIAFGGVRVLTKRLFPGKVFDRPEDIEVLQLGLSGKRIDPRDFY
;
A
#
# COMPACT_ATOMS: atom_id res chain seq x y z
N MET A 1 -22.97 28.86 69.76
CA MET A 1 -21.79 29.39 69.06
C MET A 1 -20.78 28.27 69.00
N ASN A 2 -20.61 27.65 67.87
CA ASN A 2 -19.41 27.07 67.26
C ASN A 2 -19.83 26.11 66.17
N HIS A 3 -19.77 26.60 64.98
CA HIS A 3 -19.92 25.85 63.75
C HIS A 3 -18.65 25.13 63.45
N THR A 4 -18.64 23.82 63.43
CA THR A 4 -17.59 23.01 62.85
C THR A 4 -18.02 22.48 61.51
N PHE A 5 -17.55 23.12 60.44
CA PHE A 5 -17.58 22.68 59.07
C PHE A 5 -16.75 21.40 58.94
N ARG A 6 -17.35 20.29 58.58
CA ARG A 6 -16.63 19.07 58.14
C ARG A 6 -16.52 19.12 56.63
N ILE A 7 -15.32 19.44 56.15
CA ILE A 7 -14.90 19.33 54.78
C ILE A 7 -14.73 17.85 54.45
N VAL A 8 -15.55 17.37 53.54
CA VAL A 8 -15.38 16.05 52.93
C VAL A 8 -14.27 16.19 51.89
N ALA A 9 -13.09 15.64 52.19
CA ALA A 9 -12.00 15.55 51.25
C ALA A 9 -12.32 14.49 50.17
N LEU A 10 -12.58 14.95 48.95
CA LEU A 10 -12.69 14.13 47.77
C LEU A 10 -11.28 13.71 47.33
N CYS A 11 -10.85 12.48 47.61
CA CYS A 11 -9.61 11.95 47.08
C CYS A 11 -9.77 11.71 45.56
N ALA A 12 -9.35 12.70 44.79
CA ALA A 12 -9.09 12.50 43.36
C ALA A 12 -7.77 11.72 43.23
N VAL A 13 -7.88 10.44 42.93
CA VAL A 13 -6.74 9.61 42.48
C VAL A 13 -6.40 10.07 41.07
N VAL A 14 -5.44 10.98 40.96
CA VAL A 14 -4.79 11.29 39.68
C VAL A 14 -3.86 10.11 39.36
N MET A 15 -4.33 9.18 38.54
CA MET A 15 -3.45 8.24 37.88
C MET A 15 -2.60 9.00 36.87
N SER A 16 -1.38 9.32 37.27
CA SER A 16 -0.33 9.78 36.38
C SER A 16 0.04 8.62 35.46
N TYR A 17 -0.57 8.59 34.27
CA TYR A 17 -0.06 7.80 33.16
C TYR A 17 1.26 8.41 32.72
N THR A 18 2.36 7.94 33.26
CA THR A 18 3.65 8.06 32.61
C THR A 18 3.57 7.22 31.35
N ALA A 19 3.26 7.87 30.23
CA ALA A 19 3.49 7.30 28.91
C ALA A 19 5.01 7.09 28.78
N GLY A 20 5.49 5.98 29.27
CA GLY A 20 6.77 5.44 28.86
C GLY A 20 6.68 5.22 27.37
N SER A 21 7.28 6.11 26.58
CA SER A 21 7.62 5.85 25.20
C SER A 21 8.59 4.67 25.22
N ALA A 22 8.04 3.47 25.28
CA ALA A 22 8.76 2.29 24.85
C ALA A 22 9.05 2.55 23.37
N ALA A 23 10.25 3.02 23.07
CA ALA A 23 10.82 2.89 21.75
C ALA A 23 10.75 1.38 21.47
N VAL A 24 9.72 0.98 20.72
CA VAL A 24 9.70 -0.35 20.11
C VAL A 24 10.93 -0.36 19.24
N ALA A 25 12.00 -0.97 19.75
CA ALA A 25 13.13 -1.32 18.94
C ALA A 25 12.52 -2.16 17.80
N GLN A 26 12.41 -1.57 16.62
CA GLN A 26 12.10 -2.31 15.41
C GLN A 26 13.17 -3.39 15.34
N GLN A 27 12.80 -4.60 15.73
CA GLN A 27 13.61 -5.77 15.44
C GLN A 27 13.70 -5.79 13.92
N THR A 28 14.82 -5.31 13.39
CA THR A 28 15.17 -5.48 11.98
C THR A 28 15.27 -6.97 11.75
N THR A 29 14.18 -7.55 11.26
CA THR A 29 14.15 -8.97 10.90
C THR A 29 15.15 -9.15 9.79
N HIS A 30 16.27 -9.78 10.09
CA HIS A 30 17.29 -10.09 9.11
C HIS A 30 16.71 -11.05 8.07
N VAL A 31 16.66 -10.61 6.83
CA VAL A 31 16.03 -11.33 5.72
C VAL A 31 17.04 -12.20 5.00
N LEU A 32 18.26 -11.68 4.80
CA LEU A 32 19.32 -12.39 4.14
C LEU A 32 19.71 -13.64 4.95
N PRO A 33 19.93 -14.82 4.30
CA PRO A 33 20.25 -16.06 4.99
C PRO A 33 21.69 -15.99 5.56
N LYS A 34 21.94 -16.67 6.66
CA LYS A 34 23.31 -16.80 7.20
C LYS A 34 24.25 -17.58 6.27
N GLN A 35 23.66 -18.44 5.42
CA GLN A 35 24.39 -19.25 4.45
C GLN A 35 23.49 -19.60 3.27
N PHE A 36 24.06 -19.64 2.06
CA PHE A 36 23.43 -20.21 0.87
C PHE A 36 24.47 -20.92 0.02
N GLY A 37 24.20 -22.15 -0.36
CA GLY A 37 25.23 -23.00 -1.00
C GLY A 37 26.52 -23.05 -0.17
N LYS A 38 27.63 -22.69 -0.80
CA LYS A 38 28.95 -22.60 -0.15
C LYS A 38 29.25 -21.23 0.49
N TRP A 39 28.36 -20.26 0.31
CA TRP A 39 28.58 -18.89 0.74
C TRP A 39 28.07 -18.67 2.17
N VAL A 40 28.95 -18.22 3.04
CA VAL A 40 28.67 -17.95 4.45
C VAL A 40 28.81 -16.47 4.70
N LEU A 41 27.93 -15.92 5.52
CA LEU A 41 27.99 -14.54 5.98
C LEU A 41 29.34 -14.26 6.64
N GLY A 42 30.07 -13.28 6.13
CA GLY A 42 31.39 -12.93 6.60
C GLY A 42 31.36 -11.90 7.72
N ASP A 43 32.34 -12.02 8.65
CA ASP A 43 32.57 -11.01 9.68
C ASP A 43 33.25 -9.77 9.07
N GLY A 44 32.59 -8.64 9.04
CA GLY A 44 33.21 -7.39 8.63
C GLY A 44 32.18 -6.29 8.38
N PRO A 45 32.52 -5.04 8.69
CA PRO A 45 31.62 -3.93 8.38
C PRO A 45 31.44 -3.85 6.87
N ALA A 46 30.22 -3.97 6.43
CA ALA A 46 29.84 -3.51 5.11
C ALA A 46 30.00 -1.99 5.14
N ASP A 47 30.80 -1.42 4.22
CA ASP A 47 30.93 0.03 4.10
C ASP A 47 29.54 0.65 4.06
N GLU A 48 29.31 1.70 4.85
CA GLU A 48 27.99 2.21 5.18
C GLU A 48 27.17 2.61 3.95
N PRO A 49 26.03 1.97 3.69
CA PRO A 49 25.14 2.34 2.57
C PRO A 49 24.22 3.51 2.89
N LYS A 50 24.14 3.95 4.15
CA LYS A 50 23.13 4.91 4.63
C LYS A 50 23.06 6.22 3.85
N LEU A 51 24.18 6.70 3.29
CA LEU A 51 24.23 7.98 2.57
C LEU A 51 23.68 7.91 1.13
N VAL A 52 23.72 6.74 0.48
CA VAL A 52 23.27 6.60 -0.91
C VAL A 52 21.74 6.64 -1.00
N PHE A 53 21.06 6.09 0.01
CA PHE A 53 19.60 6.01 0.03
C PHE A 53 18.93 7.29 0.53
N ALA A 54 19.55 7.97 1.51
CA ALA A 54 19.01 9.18 2.10
C ALA A 54 18.82 10.35 1.09
N ASN A 55 19.59 10.36 0.01
CA ASN A 55 19.60 11.44 -0.98
C ASN A 55 18.99 11.04 -2.34
N ASN A 56 18.44 9.81 -2.47
CA ASN A 56 17.82 9.40 -3.73
C ASN A 56 16.29 9.60 -3.66
N PRO A 57 15.73 10.61 -4.37
CA PRO A 57 14.32 10.93 -4.30
C PRO A 57 13.42 9.80 -4.81
N VAL A 58 13.87 8.98 -5.77
CA VAL A 58 13.10 7.82 -6.26
C VAL A 58 12.95 6.78 -5.17
N LEU A 59 14.02 6.47 -4.41
CA LEU A 59 13.96 5.48 -3.34
C LEU A 59 13.14 5.97 -2.14
N GLN A 60 13.14 7.29 -1.89
CA GLN A 60 12.26 7.90 -0.89
C GLN A 60 10.80 7.82 -1.30
N GLU A 61 10.50 8.10 -2.57
CA GLU A 61 9.15 8.00 -3.15
C GLU A 61 8.65 6.56 -3.13
N ALA A 62 9.49 5.61 -3.52
CA ALA A 62 9.20 4.18 -3.45
C ALA A 62 8.98 3.67 -2.02
N GLY A 63 9.45 4.40 -0.99
CA GLY A 63 9.19 4.07 0.41
C GLY A 63 9.96 2.82 0.87
N VAL A 64 11.29 2.89 0.80
CA VAL A 64 12.16 1.85 1.35
C VAL A 64 11.97 1.72 2.86
N LYS A 65 11.72 0.50 3.35
CA LYS A 65 11.49 0.19 4.77
C LYS A 65 12.74 -0.31 5.47
N ASN A 66 13.51 -1.16 4.79
CA ASN A 66 14.70 -1.78 5.34
C ASN A 66 15.77 -1.93 4.28
N VAL A 67 17.01 -1.84 4.68
CA VAL A 67 18.18 -2.08 3.82
C VAL A 67 19.16 -2.95 4.59
N GLU A 68 19.51 -4.08 3.99
CA GLU A 68 20.55 -4.97 4.48
C GLU A 68 21.71 -4.94 3.48
N LEU A 69 22.92 -4.77 3.97
CA LEU A 69 24.14 -4.87 3.19
C LEU A 69 25.05 -5.88 3.84
N GLU A 70 25.28 -6.96 3.13
CA GLU A 70 26.04 -8.09 3.66
C GLU A 70 27.16 -8.51 2.71
N ARG A 71 28.21 -9.04 3.30
CA ARG A 71 29.33 -9.65 2.59
C ARG A 71 29.33 -11.14 2.85
N TYR A 72 29.38 -11.92 1.78
CA TYR A 72 29.48 -13.38 1.88
C TYR A 72 30.81 -13.86 1.33
N SER A 73 31.34 -14.94 1.92
CA SER A 73 32.59 -15.57 1.50
C SER A 73 32.44 -17.08 1.34
N ASP A 74 33.18 -17.66 0.37
CA ASP A 74 33.38 -19.09 0.25
C ASP A 74 34.77 -19.51 0.81
N GLY A 75 35.45 -18.64 1.56
CA GLY A 75 36.80 -18.81 2.09
C GLY A 75 37.88 -18.25 1.18
N LYS A 76 37.62 -18.01 -0.10
CA LYS A 76 38.60 -17.47 -1.08
C LYS A 76 38.05 -16.24 -1.82
N LYS A 77 36.79 -16.23 -2.11
CA LYS A 77 36.11 -15.20 -2.90
C LYS A 77 34.99 -14.54 -2.09
N TRP A 78 34.56 -13.39 -2.54
CA TRP A 78 33.55 -12.59 -1.86
C TRP A 78 32.41 -12.25 -2.79
N LEU A 79 31.18 -12.12 -2.20
CA LEU A 79 30.03 -11.51 -2.79
C LEU A 79 29.59 -10.37 -1.89
N ARG A 80 29.11 -9.30 -2.49
CA ARG A 80 28.46 -8.20 -1.77
C ARG A 80 27.00 -8.16 -2.18
N ILE A 81 26.11 -8.23 -1.21
CA ILE A 81 24.68 -8.33 -1.42
C ILE A 81 24.01 -7.17 -0.73
N TRP A 82 23.25 -6.41 -1.49
CA TRP A 82 22.32 -5.41 -1.04
C TRP A 82 20.90 -5.93 -1.17
N LEU A 83 20.14 -5.90 -0.09
CA LEU A 83 18.70 -6.16 -0.09
C LEU A 83 17.98 -4.91 0.39
N GLU A 84 17.09 -4.43 -0.41
CA GLU A 84 16.20 -3.31 -0.10
C GLU A 84 14.78 -3.84 -0.02
N GLU A 85 14.10 -3.62 1.11
CA GLU A 85 12.72 -3.97 1.31
C GLU A 85 11.85 -2.72 1.19
N TYR A 86 10.85 -2.79 0.34
CA TYR A 86 9.90 -1.70 0.05
C TYR A 86 8.54 -1.96 0.71
N ARG A 87 7.66 -0.95 0.69
CA ARG A 87 6.32 -1.04 1.28
C ARG A 87 5.44 -2.10 0.62
N ASP A 88 5.59 -2.29 -0.70
CA ASP A 88 4.84 -3.21 -1.54
C ASP A 88 5.61 -3.59 -2.82
N PRO A 89 5.15 -4.60 -3.60
CA PRO A 89 5.81 -4.99 -4.83
C PRO A 89 5.84 -3.93 -5.93
N SER A 90 4.86 -3.03 -6.01
CA SER A 90 4.84 -1.92 -6.99
C SER A 90 5.97 -0.95 -6.71
N SER A 91 6.18 -0.59 -5.45
CA SER A 91 7.28 0.25 -4.99
C SER A 91 8.66 -0.39 -5.28
N ALA A 92 8.79 -1.69 -5.01
CA ALA A 92 10.01 -2.43 -5.36
C ALA A 92 10.23 -2.51 -6.88
N TYR A 93 9.15 -2.59 -7.67
CA TYR A 93 9.22 -2.60 -9.13
C TYR A 93 9.69 -1.25 -9.69
N GLU A 94 9.26 -0.12 -9.12
CA GLU A 94 9.80 1.20 -9.45
C GLU A 94 11.31 1.28 -9.22
N ALA A 95 11.77 0.86 -8.04
CA ALA A 95 13.18 0.83 -7.71
C ALA A 95 13.97 -0.15 -8.62
N TYR A 96 13.39 -1.30 -8.96
CA TYR A 96 13.99 -2.25 -9.90
C TYR A 96 14.16 -1.64 -11.27
N THR A 97 13.09 -1.10 -11.86
CA THR A 97 13.15 -0.54 -13.22
C THR A 97 14.08 0.69 -13.29
N SER A 98 14.13 1.52 -12.23
CA SER A 98 15.07 2.63 -12.14
C SER A 98 16.54 2.19 -12.04
N SER A 99 16.78 0.94 -11.63
CA SER A 99 18.14 0.34 -11.48
C SER A 99 18.63 -0.35 -12.74
N LEU A 100 17.77 -0.54 -13.74
CA LEU A 100 18.14 -1.15 -15.01
C LEU A 100 19.08 -0.23 -15.78
N ASP A 101 20.14 -0.81 -16.29
CA ASP A 101 21.16 -0.18 -17.13
C ASP A 101 21.16 -0.91 -18.48
N PRO A 102 21.33 -0.22 -19.63
CA PRO A 102 21.44 -0.86 -20.94
C PRO A 102 22.56 -1.94 -21.04
N LYS A 103 23.50 -1.94 -20.09
CA LYS A 103 24.55 -2.98 -19.99
C LYS A 103 24.09 -4.24 -19.28
N LEU A 104 22.91 -4.26 -18.69
CA LEU A 104 22.34 -5.41 -18.03
C LEU A 104 21.42 -6.15 -19.01
N ASN A 105 21.62 -7.46 -19.13
CA ASN A 105 20.78 -8.33 -19.93
C ASN A 105 19.86 -9.16 -19.03
N ALA A 106 18.75 -9.64 -19.57
CA ALA A 106 17.90 -10.59 -18.84
C ALA A 106 18.72 -11.82 -18.42
N SER A 107 18.56 -12.22 -17.16
CA SER A 107 19.30 -13.34 -16.58
C SER A 107 18.43 -14.58 -16.44
N THR A 108 19.05 -15.75 -16.62
CA THR A 108 18.41 -17.07 -16.43
C THR A 108 18.26 -17.45 -14.95
N VAL A 109 18.86 -16.68 -14.04
CA VAL A 109 18.82 -16.93 -12.59
C VAL A 109 17.40 -16.84 -12.02
N GLY A 110 16.58 -15.97 -12.57
CA GLY A 110 15.18 -15.83 -12.16
C GLY A 110 14.37 -14.86 -13.02
N PRO A 111 13.05 -14.82 -12.85
CA PRO A 111 12.22 -13.82 -13.49
C PRO A 111 12.58 -12.44 -12.92
N LEU A 112 12.43 -11.38 -13.72
CA LEU A 112 12.77 -10.00 -13.33
C LEU A 112 14.18 -9.89 -12.72
N THR A 113 15.11 -10.56 -13.38
CA THR A 113 16.53 -10.55 -13.02
C THR A 113 17.34 -10.07 -14.22
N ALA A 114 18.18 -9.07 -13.99
CA ALA A 114 19.08 -8.53 -15.00
C ALA A 114 20.52 -8.62 -14.51
N ALA A 115 21.42 -9.08 -15.38
CA ALA A 115 22.82 -9.27 -15.04
C ALA A 115 23.72 -8.64 -16.09
N GLY A 116 24.85 -8.13 -15.65
CA GLY A 116 25.97 -7.68 -16.46
C GLY A 116 27.23 -8.44 -16.07
N ASP A 117 28.37 -7.87 -16.41
CA ASP A 117 29.68 -8.52 -16.20
C ASP A 117 29.98 -8.90 -14.75
N ASP A 118 29.62 -8.05 -13.80
CA ASP A 118 29.98 -8.23 -12.39
C ASP A 118 28.86 -7.78 -11.43
N LYS A 119 27.66 -7.58 -11.95
CA LYS A 119 26.50 -7.07 -11.20
C LYS A 119 25.24 -7.83 -11.60
N LEU A 120 24.41 -8.17 -10.61
CA LEU A 120 23.08 -8.70 -10.80
C LEU A 120 22.09 -7.85 -10.02
N VAL A 121 20.94 -7.60 -10.62
CA VAL A 121 19.78 -6.93 -10.00
C VAL A 121 18.57 -7.82 -10.17
N ALA A 122 17.89 -8.15 -9.08
CA ALA A 122 16.72 -9.03 -9.07
C ALA A 122 15.60 -8.42 -8.25
N LEU A 123 14.37 -8.50 -8.77
CA LEU A 123 13.16 -8.19 -8.04
C LEU A 123 12.52 -9.47 -7.52
N VAL A 124 12.26 -9.52 -6.22
CA VAL A 124 11.65 -10.67 -5.52
C VAL A 124 10.52 -10.17 -4.62
N GLY A 125 9.30 -10.16 -5.13
CA GLY A 125 8.14 -9.58 -4.43
C GLY A 125 8.35 -8.09 -4.12
N ASN A 126 8.27 -7.72 -2.86
CA ASN A 126 8.53 -6.35 -2.40
C ASN A 126 10.01 -6.06 -2.10
N ARG A 127 10.95 -6.87 -2.63
CA ARG A 127 12.39 -6.76 -2.34
C ARG A 127 13.20 -6.62 -3.60
N LEU A 128 14.16 -5.71 -3.58
CA LEU A 128 15.17 -5.53 -4.60
C LEU A 128 16.50 -6.06 -4.06
N VAL A 129 17.09 -7.03 -4.79
CA VAL A 129 18.39 -7.62 -4.46
C VAL A 129 19.40 -7.18 -5.50
N ARG A 130 20.47 -6.55 -5.05
CA ARG A 130 21.64 -6.21 -5.89
C ARG A 130 22.83 -6.98 -5.41
N ILE A 131 23.52 -7.67 -6.33
CA ILE A 131 24.69 -8.50 -6.04
C ILE A 131 25.86 -7.98 -6.86
N LEU A 132 26.98 -7.74 -6.21
CA LEU A 132 28.23 -7.40 -6.85
C LEU A 132 29.22 -8.56 -6.77
N TRP A 133 30.17 -8.58 -7.71
CA TRP A 133 31.19 -9.64 -7.87
C TRP A 133 30.58 -10.99 -8.23
N ILE A 134 29.51 -11.00 -9.02
CA ILE A 134 28.76 -12.21 -9.41
C ILE A 134 29.60 -13.24 -10.16
N ARG A 135 30.70 -12.84 -10.82
CA ARG A 135 31.66 -13.77 -11.44
C ARG A 135 32.23 -14.80 -10.47
N ASN A 136 32.13 -14.54 -9.18
CA ASN A 136 32.58 -15.43 -8.12
C ASN A 136 31.61 -16.56 -7.84
N ALA A 137 30.31 -16.37 -8.13
CA ALA A 137 29.22 -17.30 -7.86
C ALA A 137 28.78 -18.04 -9.12
N THR A 138 28.15 -19.18 -8.93
CA THR A 138 27.44 -19.90 -10.00
C THR A 138 25.96 -19.44 -10.04
N ASP A 139 25.30 -19.63 -11.17
CA ASP A 139 23.86 -19.36 -11.28
C ASP A 139 23.04 -20.15 -10.25
N GLY A 140 23.50 -21.38 -9.92
CA GLY A 140 22.89 -22.19 -8.86
C GLY A 140 22.99 -21.54 -7.48
N ASP A 141 24.15 -20.98 -7.14
CA ASP A 141 24.35 -20.25 -5.86
C ASP A 141 23.41 -19.03 -5.80
N LEU A 142 23.37 -18.24 -6.89
CA LEU A 142 22.53 -17.04 -6.97
C LEU A 142 21.04 -17.39 -6.87
N LYS A 143 20.62 -18.49 -7.50
CA LYS A 143 19.25 -18.98 -7.42
C LYS A 143 18.87 -19.39 -5.99
N LEU A 144 19.74 -20.12 -5.28
CA LEU A 144 19.53 -20.49 -3.87
C LEU A 144 19.33 -19.25 -2.99
N LEU A 145 20.11 -18.20 -3.21
CA LEU A 145 19.93 -16.93 -2.51
C LEU A 145 18.55 -16.31 -2.79
N LEU A 146 18.20 -16.17 -4.08
CA LEU A 146 16.91 -15.54 -4.46
C LEU A 146 15.72 -16.36 -3.96
N ASP A 147 15.79 -17.69 -3.97
CA ASP A 147 14.75 -18.56 -3.42
C ASP A 147 14.57 -18.34 -1.91
N SER A 148 15.68 -18.19 -1.16
CA SER A 148 15.60 -17.89 0.27
C SER A 148 14.96 -16.53 0.58
N VAL A 149 15.23 -15.52 -0.25
CA VAL A 149 14.60 -14.20 -0.14
C VAL A 149 13.10 -14.29 -0.48
N LYS A 150 12.74 -15.13 -1.47
CA LYS A 150 11.36 -15.32 -1.95
C LYS A 150 10.44 -15.92 -0.89
N GLU A 151 10.95 -16.78 -0.02
CA GLU A 151 10.13 -17.40 1.05
C GLU A 151 9.46 -16.37 1.97
N LYS A 152 10.15 -15.25 2.21
CA LYS A 152 9.71 -14.17 3.11
C LYS A 152 9.17 -12.94 2.37
N ALA A 153 9.08 -12.98 1.04
CA ALA A 153 8.67 -11.84 0.22
C ALA A 153 7.14 -11.73 0.11
N ASP A 154 6.66 -10.51 -0.06
CA ASP A 154 5.27 -10.24 -0.41
C ASP A 154 4.95 -10.85 -1.79
N ARG A 155 3.83 -11.56 -1.90
CA ARG A 155 3.38 -12.25 -3.11
C ARG A 155 2.29 -11.51 -3.87
N THR A 156 1.98 -10.29 -3.46
CA THR A 156 1.03 -9.44 -4.18
C THR A 156 1.47 -9.30 -5.65
N PRO A 157 0.56 -9.41 -6.61
CA PRO A 157 0.89 -9.25 -8.03
C PRO A 157 1.53 -7.89 -8.33
N LEU A 158 2.37 -7.87 -9.35
CA LEU A 158 2.95 -6.63 -9.88
C LEU A 158 1.90 -5.77 -10.59
N PRO A 159 2.16 -4.47 -10.76
CA PRO A 159 1.23 -3.55 -11.41
C PRO A 159 0.82 -4.04 -12.80
N PRO A 160 -0.50 -4.02 -13.14
CA PRO A 160 -0.98 -4.49 -14.44
C PRO A 160 -0.47 -3.63 -15.59
N VAL A 161 -0.15 -2.36 -15.37
CA VAL A 161 0.32 -1.43 -16.41
C VAL A 161 1.54 -1.96 -17.19
N ARG A 162 2.35 -2.83 -16.57
CA ARG A 162 3.49 -3.47 -17.25
C ARG A 162 3.06 -4.39 -18.42
N SER A 163 1.91 -5.04 -18.31
CA SER A 163 1.40 -5.98 -19.33
C SER A 163 0.80 -5.26 -20.54
N TYR A 164 0.58 -3.96 -20.43
CA TYR A 164 0.07 -3.16 -21.54
C TYR A 164 1.18 -2.69 -22.51
N LEU A 165 2.44 -2.85 -22.13
CA LEU A 165 3.55 -2.55 -23.02
C LEU A 165 3.56 -3.54 -24.20
N PRO A 166 3.53 -3.08 -25.47
CA PRO A 166 3.75 -3.93 -26.62
C PRO A 166 5.08 -4.68 -26.55
N GLU A 167 5.10 -5.94 -26.96
CA GLU A 167 6.32 -6.73 -26.98
C GLU A 167 7.15 -6.49 -28.26
N GLU A 168 6.46 -6.22 -29.38
CA GLU A 168 7.12 -5.99 -30.66
C GLU A 168 7.93 -4.68 -30.65
N GLY A 169 9.19 -4.77 -31.03
CA GLY A 169 10.08 -3.62 -31.11
C GLY A 169 10.57 -3.07 -29.76
N LEU A 170 10.17 -3.66 -28.63
CA LEU A 170 10.59 -3.22 -27.30
C LEU A 170 12.11 -3.34 -27.14
N ILE A 171 12.77 -2.22 -26.81
CA ILE A 171 14.20 -2.21 -26.47
C ILE A 171 14.33 -2.65 -25.01
N GLN A 172 14.85 -3.85 -24.80
CA GLN A 172 15.00 -4.44 -23.46
C GLN A 172 15.87 -3.56 -22.56
N GLY A 173 15.50 -3.50 -21.26
CA GLY A 173 16.21 -2.70 -20.27
C GLY A 173 15.87 -1.21 -20.26
N THR A 174 14.98 -0.75 -21.18
CA THR A 174 14.51 0.65 -21.22
C THR A 174 13.22 0.88 -20.44
N GLN A 175 12.56 -0.19 -19.99
CA GLN A 175 11.32 -0.10 -19.22
C GLN A 175 11.54 0.67 -17.92
N ARG A 176 10.69 1.66 -17.67
CA ARG A 176 10.73 2.51 -16.46
C ARG A 176 9.33 2.64 -15.91
N TYR A 177 9.15 2.23 -14.69
CA TYR A 177 7.90 2.37 -13.95
C TYR A 177 8.02 3.52 -12.95
N ALA A 178 6.97 4.29 -12.77
CA ALA A 178 6.93 5.42 -11.85
C ALA A 178 5.60 5.50 -11.11
N LEU A 179 5.70 5.60 -9.79
CA LEU A 179 4.58 5.81 -8.86
C LEU A 179 4.41 7.26 -8.46
N GLY A 180 5.38 8.10 -8.82
CA GLY A 180 5.34 9.49 -8.45
C GLY A 180 6.25 10.38 -9.31
N PRO A 181 6.33 11.68 -8.95
CA PRO A 181 7.07 12.67 -9.73
C PRO A 181 8.57 12.41 -9.81
N ALA A 182 9.19 11.87 -8.76
CA ALA A 182 10.63 11.62 -8.75
C ALA A 182 10.99 10.42 -9.65
N GLY A 183 10.25 9.33 -9.57
CA GLY A 183 10.37 8.17 -10.45
C GLY A 183 10.15 8.54 -11.90
N PHE A 184 9.14 9.35 -12.18
CA PHE A 184 8.84 9.82 -13.54
C PHE A 184 9.95 10.73 -14.11
N ALA A 185 10.47 11.68 -13.32
CA ALA A 185 11.58 12.53 -13.74
C ALA A 185 12.86 11.73 -14.02
N ALA A 186 13.13 10.69 -13.19
CA ALA A 186 14.25 9.78 -13.43
C ALA A 186 14.04 8.96 -14.72
N ALA A 187 12.81 8.49 -14.98
CA ALA A 187 12.46 7.78 -16.20
C ALA A 187 12.67 8.64 -17.45
N LEU A 188 12.13 9.86 -17.46
CA LEU A 188 12.36 10.83 -18.57
C LEU A 188 13.85 11.11 -18.78
N THR A 189 14.61 11.18 -17.69
CA THR A 189 16.07 11.41 -17.78
C THR A 189 16.77 10.21 -18.42
N SER A 190 16.41 8.99 -18.05
CA SER A 190 17.04 7.77 -18.55
C SER A 190 16.77 7.54 -20.05
N LEU A 191 15.64 8.02 -20.55
CA LEU A 191 15.23 7.94 -21.97
C LEU A 191 15.58 9.20 -22.79
N ASN A 192 16.27 10.19 -22.21
CA ASN A 192 16.58 11.50 -22.82
C ASN A 192 15.35 12.34 -23.19
N GLU A 193 14.23 12.11 -22.52
CA GLU A 193 12.94 12.78 -22.76
C GLU A 193 12.61 13.88 -21.71
N ARG A 194 13.63 14.48 -21.10
CA ARG A 194 13.47 15.56 -20.09
C ARG A 194 12.60 16.73 -20.54
N LYS A 195 12.50 16.98 -21.86
CA LYS A 195 11.64 18.02 -22.39
C LYS A 195 10.16 17.85 -22.01
N PHE A 196 9.72 16.60 -21.70
CA PHE A 196 8.38 16.30 -21.25
C PHE A 196 8.16 16.50 -19.74
N ALA A 197 9.14 16.97 -18.99
CA ALA A 197 8.96 17.30 -17.56
C ALA A 197 7.74 18.21 -17.26
N PRO A 198 7.34 19.15 -18.14
CA PRO A 198 6.14 19.97 -17.92
C PRO A 198 4.83 19.20 -17.78
N ILE A 199 4.74 17.95 -18.26
CA ILE A 199 3.52 17.12 -18.07
C ILE A 199 3.44 16.49 -16.68
N THR A 200 4.53 16.43 -15.91
CA THR A 200 4.59 15.74 -14.61
C THR A 200 3.47 16.15 -13.63
N PRO A 201 3.17 17.45 -13.42
CA PRO A 201 2.08 17.86 -12.52
C PRO A 201 0.71 17.40 -13.00
N GLU A 202 0.54 17.21 -14.31
CA GLU A 202 -0.74 16.87 -14.94
C GLU A 202 -1.02 15.37 -14.94
N ILE A 203 -0.02 14.53 -14.71
CA ILE A 203 -0.20 13.07 -14.62
C ILE A 203 -1.12 12.71 -13.46
N GLY A 204 -1.01 13.39 -12.31
CA GLY A 204 -1.89 13.14 -11.18
C GLY A 204 -1.51 11.93 -10.33
N PHE A 205 -0.23 11.71 -10.06
CA PHE A 205 0.26 10.65 -9.18
C PHE A 205 -0.42 10.66 -7.80
N ALA A 206 -0.72 11.84 -7.26
CA ALA A 206 -1.45 11.96 -6.00
C ALA A 206 -2.87 11.37 -6.03
N THR A 207 -3.44 11.13 -7.20
CA THR A 207 -4.75 10.51 -7.40
C THR A 207 -4.66 9.02 -7.76
N GLY A 208 -3.49 8.41 -7.57
CA GLY A 208 -3.25 6.99 -7.81
C GLY A 208 -2.92 6.64 -9.26
N ALA A 209 -2.44 7.59 -10.05
CA ALA A 209 -1.91 7.30 -11.39
C ALA A 209 -0.60 6.50 -11.29
N GLU A 210 -0.43 5.56 -12.21
CA GLU A 210 0.80 4.78 -12.40
C GLU A 210 1.32 5.02 -13.82
N ALA A 211 2.62 5.22 -13.97
CA ALA A 211 3.20 5.49 -15.28
C ALA A 211 4.23 4.42 -15.66
N MET A 212 4.22 4.03 -16.95
CA MET A 212 5.17 3.09 -17.50
C MET A 212 5.73 3.67 -18.81
N LEU A 213 7.06 3.76 -18.90
CA LEU A 213 7.76 4.25 -20.07
C LEU A 213 8.64 3.14 -20.66
N ALA A 214 8.78 3.12 -21.97
CA ALA A 214 9.71 2.23 -22.65
C ALA A 214 10.07 2.77 -24.04
N SER A 215 11.28 2.43 -24.53
CA SER A 215 11.75 2.75 -25.87
C SER A 215 11.46 1.60 -26.83
N TYR A 216 11.04 1.94 -28.04
CA TYR A 216 10.70 1.01 -29.12
C TYR A 216 11.52 1.27 -30.35
N GLN A 217 12.02 0.20 -30.95
CA GLN A 217 12.65 0.26 -32.24
C GLN A 217 11.59 0.58 -33.29
N SER A 218 11.79 1.65 -34.04
CA SER A 218 10.97 2.05 -35.17
C SER A 218 11.70 1.77 -36.47
N GLU A 219 11.07 2.13 -37.58
CA GLU A 219 11.67 2.02 -38.91
C GLU A 219 13.02 2.80 -39.02
N ARG A 220 13.88 2.36 -39.94
CA ARG A 220 15.16 3.01 -40.23
C ARG A 220 16.12 3.16 -39.05
N ASN A 221 16.10 2.20 -38.12
CA ASN A 221 17.03 2.22 -36.97
C ASN A 221 16.87 3.43 -36.03
N LYS A 222 15.66 4.03 -36.01
CA LYS A 222 15.27 5.07 -35.06
C LYS A 222 14.47 4.46 -33.93
N SER A 223 14.50 5.11 -32.78
CA SER A 223 13.67 4.72 -31.62
C SER A 223 12.62 5.78 -31.34
N GLN A 224 11.52 5.39 -30.74
CA GLN A 224 10.50 6.27 -30.19
C GLN A 224 10.10 5.77 -28.81
N ASP A 225 9.69 6.70 -27.94
CA ASP A 225 9.39 6.38 -26.56
C ASP A 225 7.88 6.41 -26.32
N LEU A 226 7.37 5.33 -25.73
CA LEU A 226 5.98 5.18 -25.31
C LEU A 226 5.86 5.43 -23.81
N LEU A 227 4.92 6.28 -23.44
CA LEU A 227 4.44 6.47 -22.07
C LEU A 227 3.01 5.95 -22.00
N ILE A 228 2.77 5.03 -21.08
CA ILE A 228 1.44 4.57 -20.69
C ILE A 228 1.18 5.05 -19.26
N ILE A 229 0.00 5.64 -19.03
CA ILE A 229 -0.45 6.05 -17.71
C ILE A 229 -1.74 5.32 -17.41
N ASP A 230 -1.77 4.56 -16.34
CA ASP A 230 -2.98 3.89 -15.85
C ASP A 230 -3.61 4.68 -14.69
N TYR A 231 -4.91 4.84 -14.75
CA TYR A 231 -5.70 5.57 -13.77
C TYR A 231 -6.69 4.66 -13.07
N PRO A 232 -7.03 4.94 -11.81
CA PRO A 232 -8.02 4.16 -11.09
C PRO A 232 -9.40 4.13 -11.74
N THR A 233 -9.75 5.18 -12.51
CA THR A 233 -11.04 5.25 -13.20
C THR A 233 -10.94 5.94 -14.56
N PRO A 234 -11.82 5.58 -15.53
CA PRO A 234 -11.89 6.25 -16.83
C PRO A 234 -12.18 7.76 -16.75
N GLN A 235 -12.93 8.20 -15.73
CA GLN A 235 -13.26 9.62 -15.53
C GLN A 235 -12.03 10.45 -15.19
N ILE A 236 -11.15 9.91 -14.33
CA ILE A 236 -9.87 10.55 -14.02
C ILE A 236 -8.99 10.59 -15.28
N ALA A 237 -8.92 9.49 -16.02
CA ALA A 237 -8.17 9.45 -17.29
C ALA A 237 -8.64 10.53 -18.28
N GLU A 238 -9.96 10.71 -18.42
CA GLU A 238 -10.54 11.74 -19.30
C GLU A 238 -10.17 13.16 -18.86
N GLN A 239 -10.31 13.45 -17.58
CA GLN A 239 -9.91 14.74 -17.02
C GLN A 239 -8.42 15.02 -17.28
N ARG A 240 -7.56 14.03 -17.03
CA ARG A 240 -6.11 14.16 -17.20
C ARG A 240 -5.71 14.24 -18.67
N LEU A 241 -6.43 13.58 -19.58
CA LEU A 241 -6.25 13.74 -21.02
C LEU A 241 -6.30 15.21 -21.43
N HIS A 242 -7.35 15.93 -21.03
CA HIS A 242 -7.50 17.35 -21.37
C HIS A 242 -6.42 18.23 -20.76
N HIS A 243 -5.94 17.90 -19.56
CA HIS A 243 -4.85 18.61 -18.93
C HIS A 243 -3.54 18.42 -19.68
N ILE A 244 -3.18 17.18 -20.02
CA ILE A 244 -1.97 16.85 -20.77
C ILE A 244 -2.03 17.48 -22.17
N GLN A 245 -3.17 17.40 -22.88
CA GLN A 245 -3.36 18.03 -24.19
C GLN A 245 -3.09 19.53 -24.16
N ARG A 246 -3.54 20.24 -23.12
CA ARG A 246 -3.26 21.67 -22.93
C ARG A 246 -1.76 21.94 -22.80
N VAL A 247 -1.05 21.15 -21.99
CA VAL A 247 0.40 21.30 -21.81
C VAL A 247 1.14 21.02 -23.13
N LEU A 248 0.76 19.97 -23.85
CA LEU A 248 1.38 19.65 -25.15
C LEU A 248 1.17 20.78 -26.16
N SER A 249 -0.04 21.34 -26.22
CA SER A 249 -0.39 22.44 -27.13
C SER A 249 0.29 23.76 -26.77
N ALA A 250 0.51 24.02 -25.48
CA ALA A 250 1.14 25.25 -24.98
C ALA A 250 2.68 25.24 -25.15
N ASN A 251 3.29 24.08 -25.40
CA ASN A 251 4.73 23.92 -25.48
C ASN A 251 5.17 23.48 -26.88
N PRO A 252 5.64 24.42 -27.76
CA PRO A 252 6.09 24.06 -29.12
C PRO A 252 7.20 23.00 -29.16
N GLY A 253 8.02 22.90 -28.10
CA GLY A 253 9.08 21.89 -27.98
C GLY A 253 8.55 20.46 -27.81
N LEU A 254 7.26 20.29 -27.53
CA LEU A 254 6.57 19.01 -27.41
C LEU A 254 5.72 18.68 -28.67
N ALA A 255 5.85 19.49 -29.69
CA ALA A 255 5.13 19.32 -30.95
C ALA A 255 5.41 17.93 -31.54
N GLY A 256 4.36 17.25 -32.00
CA GLY A 256 4.43 15.88 -32.55
C GLY A 256 4.10 14.78 -31.53
N ALA A 257 4.21 15.01 -30.22
CA ALA A 257 3.69 14.07 -29.24
C ALA A 257 2.16 14.01 -29.32
N THR A 258 1.62 12.79 -29.34
CA THR A 258 0.18 12.56 -29.42
C THR A 258 -0.28 11.73 -28.25
N VAL A 259 -1.40 12.13 -27.66
CA VAL A 259 -2.01 11.42 -26.51
C VAL A 259 -3.35 10.82 -26.92
N GLU A 260 -3.58 9.60 -26.53
CA GLU A 260 -4.82 8.86 -26.78
C GLU A 260 -5.31 8.21 -25.51
N ARG A 261 -6.64 8.04 -25.39
CA ARG A 261 -7.27 7.37 -24.25
C ARG A 261 -7.98 6.09 -24.68
N LYS A 262 -7.70 5.00 -23.97
CA LYS A 262 -8.49 3.77 -24.00
C LYS A 262 -8.95 3.45 -22.57
N ALA A 263 -10.22 3.66 -22.28
CA ALA A 263 -10.82 3.49 -20.96
C ALA A 263 -10.06 4.26 -19.83
N SER A 264 -9.40 3.58 -18.90
CA SER A 264 -8.59 4.20 -17.85
C SER A 264 -7.15 4.49 -18.25
N LEU A 265 -6.69 4.03 -19.42
CA LEU A 265 -5.34 4.25 -19.91
C LEU A 265 -5.21 5.51 -20.73
N LEU A 266 -4.12 6.26 -20.52
CA LEU A 266 -3.60 7.22 -21.50
C LEU A 266 -2.30 6.68 -22.09
N SER A 267 -2.17 6.79 -23.41
CA SER A 267 -0.96 6.45 -24.14
C SER A 267 -0.42 7.66 -24.86
N LEU A 268 0.88 7.95 -24.67
CA LEU A 268 1.58 9.02 -25.35
C LEU A 268 2.84 8.48 -26.03
N VAL A 269 3.00 8.77 -27.32
CA VAL A 269 4.30 8.62 -27.98
C VAL A 269 5.02 9.94 -27.87
N LEU A 270 6.12 9.96 -27.11
CA LEU A 270 6.78 11.20 -26.68
C LEU A 270 7.54 11.86 -27.84
N SER A 271 8.39 11.12 -28.52
CA SER A 271 9.20 11.59 -29.65
C SER A 271 8.96 10.71 -30.86
N PRO A 272 7.79 10.84 -31.52
CA PRO A 272 7.43 9.96 -32.63
C PRO A 272 8.37 10.16 -33.82
N VAL A 273 8.74 9.05 -34.47
CA VAL A 273 9.52 9.07 -35.72
C VAL A 273 8.64 9.57 -36.86
N SER A 274 7.37 9.16 -36.89
CA SER A 274 6.32 9.64 -37.78
C SER A 274 4.95 9.47 -37.11
N ALA A 275 3.90 10.10 -37.64
CA ALA A 275 2.54 9.96 -37.13
C ALA A 275 2.04 8.52 -37.31
N GLU A 276 2.38 7.86 -38.43
CA GLU A 276 2.02 6.48 -38.73
C GLU A 276 2.69 5.50 -37.75
N ALA A 277 3.99 5.70 -37.47
CA ALA A 277 4.74 4.87 -36.53
C ALA A 277 4.17 4.99 -35.11
N ALA A 278 3.78 6.22 -34.73
CA ALA A 278 3.14 6.45 -33.43
C ALA A 278 1.76 5.78 -33.33
N ALA A 279 0.95 5.86 -34.37
CA ALA A 279 -0.35 5.22 -34.43
C ALA A 279 -0.21 3.68 -34.34
N LYS A 280 0.69 3.10 -35.15
CA LYS A 280 0.97 1.66 -35.10
C LYS A 280 1.34 1.21 -33.70
N LEU A 281 2.27 1.90 -33.03
CA LEU A 281 2.71 1.56 -31.65
C LEU A 281 1.56 1.63 -30.63
N ARG A 282 0.66 2.62 -30.76
CA ARG A 282 -0.52 2.71 -29.88
C ARG A 282 -1.56 1.62 -30.16
N ASP A 283 -1.75 1.21 -31.41
CA ASP A 283 -2.68 0.14 -31.79
C ASP A 283 -2.24 -1.21 -31.21
N GLU A 284 -0.95 -1.41 -31.03
CA GLU A 284 -0.37 -2.61 -30.40
C GLU A 284 -0.60 -2.67 -28.87
N ILE A 285 -1.10 -1.60 -28.25
CA ILE A 285 -1.46 -1.62 -26.82
C ILE A 285 -2.75 -2.41 -26.64
N HIS A 286 -2.60 -3.63 -26.11
CA HIS A 286 -3.72 -4.51 -25.79
C HIS A 286 -4.21 -4.21 -24.38
N TYR A 287 -5.24 -3.39 -24.30
CA TYR A 287 -5.94 -3.14 -23.05
C TYR A 287 -7.15 -4.10 -22.99
N GLU A 288 -6.94 -5.23 -22.33
CA GLU A 288 -8.06 -6.08 -21.95
C GLU A 288 -8.73 -5.45 -20.72
N THR A 289 -9.92 -4.86 -20.92
CA THR A 289 -10.84 -4.66 -19.82
C THR A 289 -11.33 -6.02 -19.36
N SER A 290 -10.52 -6.74 -18.60
CA SER A 290 -11.09 -7.75 -17.74
C SER A 290 -11.92 -6.96 -16.73
N VAL A 291 -13.23 -6.87 -16.96
CA VAL A 291 -14.18 -6.65 -15.90
C VAL A 291 -14.04 -7.89 -15.04
N THR A 292 -13.04 -7.90 -14.18
CA THR A 292 -13.08 -8.74 -13.01
C THR A 292 -14.27 -8.20 -12.23
N TRP A 293 -15.43 -8.78 -12.45
CA TRP A 293 -16.41 -8.87 -11.40
C TRP A 293 -15.58 -9.34 -10.24
N ASN A 294 -15.51 -8.51 -9.24
CA ASN A 294 -14.76 -8.75 -8.04
C ASN A 294 -15.20 -10.11 -7.49
N GLU A 295 -14.77 -11.20 -8.16
CA GLU A 295 -14.72 -12.48 -7.51
C GLU A 295 -13.69 -12.24 -6.44
N PRO A 296 -14.11 -12.18 -5.16
CA PRO A 296 -13.18 -11.96 -4.09
C PRO A 296 -12.18 -13.12 -4.14
N SER A 297 -11.03 -12.89 -4.75
CA SER A 297 -9.88 -13.78 -4.65
C SER A 297 -9.34 -13.81 -3.22
N GLN A 298 -9.84 -12.93 -2.37
CA GLN A 298 -9.82 -13.06 -0.93
C GLN A 298 -10.99 -13.97 -0.57
N THR A 299 -10.67 -15.18 -0.09
CA THR A 299 -11.59 -15.93 0.73
C THR A 299 -12.26 -14.92 1.65
N LEU A 300 -13.58 -14.73 1.44
CA LEU A 300 -14.38 -13.85 2.29
C LEU A 300 -14.00 -14.17 3.72
N THR A 301 -13.36 -13.22 4.39
CA THR A 301 -13.06 -13.27 5.82
C THR A 301 -14.34 -13.12 6.64
N ASP A 302 -15.48 -13.00 5.96
CA ASP A 302 -16.76 -13.15 6.59
C ASP A 302 -16.88 -14.60 7.08
N PRO A 303 -16.97 -14.79 8.39
CA PRO A 303 -17.10 -16.12 8.93
C PRO A 303 -18.32 -16.76 8.27
N PRO A 304 -18.28 -18.07 7.92
CA PRO A 304 -19.40 -18.75 7.30
C PRO A 304 -20.69 -18.39 8.02
N TRP A 305 -21.74 -18.04 7.28
CA TRP A 305 -23.00 -17.54 7.85
C TRP A 305 -23.51 -18.35 9.06
N LEU A 306 -23.25 -19.65 9.07
CA LEU A 306 -23.53 -20.55 10.21
C LEU A 306 -22.76 -20.17 11.48
N LEU A 307 -21.51 -19.69 11.37
CA LEU A 307 -20.73 -19.23 12.53
C LEU A 307 -21.26 -17.91 13.06
N VAL A 308 -21.70 -17.02 12.17
CA VAL A 308 -22.35 -15.74 12.55
C VAL A 308 -23.66 -16.02 13.27
N VAL A 309 -24.51 -16.88 12.70
CA VAL A 309 -25.78 -17.30 13.33
C VAL A 309 -25.52 -17.95 14.68
N LYS A 310 -24.60 -18.91 14.76
CA LYS A 310 -24.20 -19.51 16.04
C LYS A 310 -23.72 -18.47 17.05
N GLY A 311 -22.91 -17.51 16.62
CA GLY A 311 -22.41 -16.41 17.46
C GLY A 311 -23.53 -15.54 18.01
N ILE A 312 -24.54 -15.22 17.21
CA ILE A 312 -25.74 -14.47 17.64
C ILE A 312 -26.52 -15.25 18.67
N PHE A 313 -26.79 -16.53 18.42
CA PHE A 313 -27.53 -17.35 19.37
C PHE A 313 -26.81 -17.52 20.71
N VAL A 314 -25.51 -17.82 20.68
CA VAL A 314 -24.70 -17.97 21.90
C VAL A 314 -24.60 -16.63 22.64
N GLY A 315 -24.39 -15.53 21.93
CA GLY A 315 -24.34 -14.18 22.51
C GLY A 315 -25.68 -13.80 23.16
N THR A 316 -26.79 -14.06 22.48
CA THR A 316 -28.14 -13.79 23.03
C THR A 316 -28.42 -14.64 24.28
N LEU A 317 -28.10 -15.92 24.26
CA LEU A 317 -28.26 -16.80 25.43
C LEU A 317 -27.40 -16.33 26.61
N ALA A 318 -26.15 -15.96 26.37
CA ALA A 318 -25.26 -15.42 27.39
C ALA A 318 -25.81 -14.12 27.97
N PHE A 319 -26.27 -13.19 27.12
CA PHE A 319 -26.89 -11.93 27.55
C PHE A 319 -28.15 -12.17 28.40
N CYS A 320 -29.04 -13.06 27.96
CA CYS A 320 -30.24 -13.45 28.73
C CYS A 320 -29.86 -14.06 30.08
N GLY A 321 -28.85 -14.94 30.12
CA GLY A 321 -28.35 -15.53 31.37
C GLY A 321 -27.85 -14.48 32.35
N ILE A 322 -27.03 -13.51 31.86
CA ILE A 322 -26.54 -12.40 32.69
C ILE A 322 -27.71 -11.53 33.19
N ALA A 323 -28.67 -11.22 32.33
CA ALA A 323 -29.84 -10.44 32.72
C ALA A 323 -30.67 -11.10 33.81
N ILE A 324 -30.86 -12.43 33.73
CA ILE A 324 -31.57 -13.20 34.76
C ILE A 324 -30.79 -13.16 36.09
N VAL A 325 -29.47 -13.39 36.05
CA VAL A 325 -28.65 -13.36 37.27
C VAL A 325 -28.67 -11.97 37.90
N MET A 326 -28.54 -10.92 37.08
CA MET A 326 -28.62 -9.52 37.55
C MET A 326 -30.04 -9.23 38.14
N GLY A 327 -31.09 -9.70 37.49
CA GLY A 327 -32.47 -9.55 37.98
C GLY A 327 -32.68 -10.23 39.36
N ILE A 328 -32.17 -11.45 39.52
CA ILE A 328 -32.23 -12.18 40.81
C ILE A 328 -31.39 -11.46 41.88
N ALA A 329 -30.17 -11.01 41.50
CA ALA A 329 -29.29 -10.28 42.44
C ALA A 329 -29.96 -8.97 42.89
N PHE A 330 -30.47 -8.16 41.96
CA PHE A 330 -31.16 -6.91 42.26
C PHE A 330 -32.45 -7.15 43.09
N GLY A 331 -33.24 -8.14 42.67
CA GLY A 331 -34.44 -8.55 43.45
C GLY A 331 -34.09 -9.04 44.84
N GLY A 332 -33.05 -9.85 44.97
CA GLY A 332 -32.54 -10.32 46.27
C GLY A 332 -32.05 -9.20 47.16
N VAL A 333 -31.26 -8.25 46.63
CA VAL A 333 -30.83 -7.07 47.37
C VAL A 333 -32.04 -6.23 47.81
N ARG A 334 -33.03 -6.03 46.95
CA ARG A 334 -34.26 -5.30 47.29
C ARG A 334 -35.05 -5.98 48.42
N VAL A 335 -35.19 -7.29 48.38
CA VAL A 335 -35.87 -8.05 49.45
C VAL A 335 -35.06 -7.99 50.75
N LEU A 336 -33.74 -8.12 50.68
CA LEU A 336 -32.87 -8.07 51.85
C LEU A 336 -32.90 -6.66 52.49
N THR A 337 -32.84 -5.59 51.68
CA THR A 337 -32.92 -4.22 52.20
C THR A 337 -34.29 -3.92 52.84
N LYS A 338 -35.40 -4.40 52.27
CA LYS A 338 -36.73 -4.32 52.91
C LYS A 338 -36.79 -5.06 54.24
N ARG A 339 -36.12 -6.23 54.35
CA ARG A 339 -36.09 -7.00 55.55
C ARG A 339 -35.21 -6.41 56.67
N LEU A 340 -34.09 -5.79 56.29
CA LEU A 340 -33.15 -5.20 57.24
C LEU A 340 -33.54 -3.79 57.65
N PHE A 341 -34.20 -3.03 56.80
CA PHE A 341 -34.58 -1.62 57.02
C PHE A 341 -36.06 -1.37 56.67
N PRO A 342 -37.02 -1.97 57.42
CA PRO A 342 -38.42 -1.79 57.14
C PRO A 342 -38.83 -0.32 57.27
N GLY A 343 -39.54 0.20 56.27
CA GLY A 343 -40.08 1.55 56.26
C GLY A 343 -39.11 2.68 55.89
N LYS A 344 -37.82 2.37 55.61
CA LYS A 344 -36.82 3.42 55.28
C LYS A 344 -36.42 3.47 53.82
N VAL A 345 -36.54 2.37 53.08
CA VAL A 345 -36.11 2.25 51.68
C VAL A 345 -37.18 1.49 50.91
N PHE A 346 -37.59 1.99 49.80
CA PHE A 346 -38.59 1.45 48.85
C PHE A 346 -40.05 1.31 49.37
N ASP A 347 -40.39 1.79 50.58
CA ASP A 347 -41.73 1.74 51.15
C ASP A 347 -42.35 3.15 51.26
N ARG A 348 -42.04 4.07 50.42
CA ARG A 348 -42.88 5.26 50.30
C ARG A 348 -44.22 4.81 49.75
N PRO A 349 -45.37 5.15 50.46
CA PRO A 349 -46.64 5.07 49.80
C PRO A 349 -46.53 5.99 48.58
N GLU A 350 -46.60 5.38 47.42
CA GLU A 350 -46.63 6.12 46.19
C GLU A 350 -47.97 6.87 46.18
N ASP A 351 -47.89 8.17 46.39
CA ASP A 351 -48.77 9.03 45.66
C ASP A 351 -48.38 8.80 44.19
N ILE A 352 -49.06 7.87 43.54
CA ILE A 352 -49.00 7.68 42.12
C ILE A 352 -49.59 8.98 41.57
N GLU A 353 -48.74 9.99 41.26
CA GLU A 353 -49.10 11.01 40.32
C GLU A 353 -49.31 10.29 38.99
N VAL A 354 -50.54 9.81 38.83
CA VAL A 354 -51.04 9.46 37.53
C VAL A 354 -50.95 10.77 36.76
N LEU A 355 -49.99 10.87 35.88
CA LEU A 355 -49.96 11.91 34.85
C LEU A 355 -51.28 11.77 34.08
N GLN A 356 -52.31 12.45 34.57
CA GLN A 356 -53.59 12.64 33.87
C GLN A 356 -53.26 13.55 32.69
N LEU A 357 -52.99 12.96 31.55
CA LEU A 357 -52.86 13.61 30.24
C LEU A 357 -54.15 14.31 29.86
N GLY A 358 -54.62 15.27 30.66
CA GLY A 358 -55.79 16.14 30.32
C GLY A 358 -57.14 15.42 30.15
N LEU A 359 -57.18 14.09 30.38
CA LEU A 359 -58.39 13.25 30.31
C LEU A 359 -59.00 13.06 31.70
N SER A 360 -59.01 14.09 32.53
CA SER A 360 -59.77 14.06 33.75
C SER A 360 -61.24 13.96 33.37
N GLY A 361 -61.92 12.93 33.82
CA GLY A 361 -63.33 12.67 33.58
C GLY A 361 -64.27 13.68 34.26
N LYS A 362 -63.95 14.95 34.19
CA LYS A 362 -64.92 16.01 34.49
C LYS A 362 -65.96 15.96 33.38
N ARG A 363 -67.17 15.51 33.73
CA ARG A 363 -68.29 15.61 32.81
C ARG A 363 -68.42 17.07 32.40
N ILE A 364 -68.24 17.30 31.10
CA ILE A 364 -68.51 18.59 30.49
C ILE A 364 -70.02 18.83 30.61
N ASP A 365 -70.46 19.78 31.47
CA ASP A 365 -71.78 20.17 31.53
C ASP A 365 -72.10 21.09 30.34
N PRO A 366 -73.12 20.79 29.52
CA PRO A 366 -73.48 21.66 28.38
C PRO A 366 -73.66 23.11 28.73
N ARG A 367 -73.89 23.47 30.01
CA ARG A 367 -74.05 24.84 30.50
C ARG A 367 -72.73 25.62 30.65
N ASP A 368 -71.61 24.95 30.53
CA ASP A 368 -70.29 25.61 30.58
C ASP A 368 -69.90 26.25 29.23
N PHE A 369 -70.78 26.14 28.23
CA PHE A 369 -70.59 26.71 26.89
C PHE A 369 -71.58 27.83 26.49
N TYR A 370 -72.43 28.32 27.43
CA TYR A 370 -73.32 29.44 27.17
C TYR A 370 -73.22 30.50 28.25
#